data_954cf598bdf322b5e84217c7f25e7f27
#
_entry.id   954cf598bdf322b5e84217c7f25e7f27
#
_cell.length_a   1.000
_cell.length_b   1.000
_cell.length_c   1.000
_cell.angle_alpha   90.00
_cell.angle_beta   90.00
_cell.angle_gamma   90.00
#
_symmetry.space_group_name_H-M   'P 1'
#
loop_
_entity.id
_entity.type
_entity.pdbx_description
1 polymer ?
#
loop_
_entity_poly.entity_id
_entity_poly.type
_entity_poly.pdbx_seq_one_letter_code
_entity_poly.pdbx_strand_id
1 'polypeptide(L)'
;MRLKSALRRGVAAAVIAGIVVSSGIPAYAKTWNIADGDITIKGASDESGNYNNVKQGEKDFEKDEGETVITGESDKNTVTIDTSEGNVDVTFDDLKIDVSGKTEVDGSGKTEGNISDETEGDVSDETEGDVSGDSPVDAGKAAVTVQGDHDAAIELDGANELKSGSCNAGLEKNGHESSGKLTIKDDNDTKGSLTAEGGKDGAGIGGGIES
;
A
#
# COMPACT_ATOMS: atom_id res chain seq x y z
N MET A 1 26.85 9.98 62.58
CA MET A 1 25.69 9.34 61.93
C MET A 1 25.63 9.78 60.46
N ARG A 2 25.90 8.89 59.54
CA ARG A 2 25.88 9.22 58.08
C ARG A 2 24.63 8.62 57.46
N LEU A 3 23.74 9.49 56.97
CA LEU A 3 22.57 9.07 56.17
C LEU A 3 23.03 8.77 54.74
N LYS A 4 22.87 7.53 54.36
CA LYS A 4 23.03 7.12 52.95
C LYS A 4 21.68 7.24 52.25
N SER A 5 21.47 8.27 51.43
CA SER A 5 20.34 8.38 50.54
C SER A 5 20.56 7.48 49.30
N ALA A 6 19.74 6.46 49.17
CA ALA A 6 19.70 5.61 47.98
C ALA A 6 18.97 6.37 46.85
N LEU A 7 19.74 6.81 45.85
CA LEU A 7 19.21 7.41 44.62
C LEU A 7 18.65 6.30 43.74
N ARG A 8 17.33 6.11 43.72
CA ARG A 8 16.67 5.23 42.73
C ARG A 8 16.69 5.94 41.37
N ARG A 9 17.52 5.44 40.49
CA ARG A 9 17.50 5.83 39.07
C ARG A 9 16.27 5.22 38.41
N GLY A 10 15.22 6.01 38.28
CA GLY A 10 14.12 5.70 37.36
C GLY A 10 14.60 5.97 35.94
N VAL A 11 14.67 4.93 35.13
CA VAL A 11 14.84 5.07 33.66
C VAL A 11 13.49 5.52 33.14
N ALA A 12 13.34 6.81 32.88
CA ALA A 12 12.25 7.31 32.05
C ALA A 12 12.59 6.99 30.60
N ALA A 13 11.93 5.97 30.03
CA ALA A 13 11.92 5.79 28.59
C ALA A 13 11.11 6.94 27.97
N ALA A 14 11.80 7.96 27.51
CA ALA A 14 11.20 8.98 26.67
C ALA A 14 10.95 8.34 25.29
N VAL A 15 9.71 7.99 25.01
CA VAL A 15 9.26 7.75 23.66
C VAL A 15 9.27 9.12 22.97
N ILE A 16 10.33 9.39 22.24
CA ILE A 16 10.36 10.53 21.32
C ILE A 16 9.56 10.05 20.11
N ALA A 17 8.26 10.37 20.09
CA ALA A 17 7.52 10.42 18.86
C ALA A 17 8.21 11.49 18.00
N GLY A 18 9.02 11.06 17.04
CA GLY A 18 9.63 11.95 16.08
C GLY A 18 8.52 12.56 15.23
N ILE A 19 8.15 13.81 15.53
CA ILE A 19 7.38 14.62 14.61
C ILE A 19 8.37 14.97 13.50
N VAL A 20 8.31 14.22 12.41
CA VAL A 20 8.94 14.65 11.16
C VAL A 20 8.07 15.80 10.63
N VAL A 21 8.43 17.00 10.94
CA VAL A 21 7.84 18.18 10.30
C VAL A 21 8.52 18.27 8.94
N SER A 22 7.97 17.57 7.93
CA SER A 22 8.31 17.87 6.55
C SER A 22 7.80 19.28 6.26
N SER A 23 8.67 20.16 5.80
CA SER A 23 8.36 21.54 5.46
C SER A 23 7.51 21.56 4.18
N GLY A 24 6.19 21.55 4.33
CA GLY A 24 5.24 21.55 3.21
C GLY A 24 3.85 21.08 3.58
N ILE A 25 3.71 20.24 4.61
CA ILE A 25 2.39 19.73 5.02
C ILE A 25 1.62 20.82 5.78
N PRO A 26 0.40 21.20 5.33
CA PRO A 26 -0.44 22.14 6.05
C PRO A 26 -0.68 21.68 7.51
N ALA A 27 -0.79 22.61 8.44
CA ALA A 27 -0.96 22.30 9.87
C ALA A 27 -2.25 21.50 10.20
N TYR A 28 -3.15 21.34 9.24
CA TYR A 28 -4.40 20.57 9.31
C TYR A 28 -4.34 19.25 8.53
N ALA A 29 -3.21 18.94 7.85
CA ALA A 29 -3.02 17.67 7.17
C ALA A 29 -2.96 16.53 8.18
N LYS A 30 -3.67 15.43 7.90
CA LYS A 30 -3.61 14.22 8.70
C LYS A 30 -2.70 13.20 8.03
N THR A 31 -1.77 12.67 8.81
CA THR A 31 -0.80 11.68 8.34
C THR A 31 -1.21 10.28 8.79
N TRP A 32 -1.25 9.36 7.85
CA TRP A 32 -1.59 7.95 8.01
C TRP A 32 -0.37 7.10 7.70
N ASN A 33 0.13 6.36 8.68
CA ASN A 33 1.33 5.53 8.50
C ASN A 33 0.94 4.12 8.06
N ILE A 34 1.40 3.70 6.87
CA ILE A 34 1.08 2.38 6.32
C ILE A 34 1.56 1.20 7.21
N ALA A 35 2.54 1.41 8.07
CA ALA A 35 2.98 0.38 9.01
C ALA A 35 1.91 -0.03 10.02
N ASP A 36 0.92 0.83 10.30
CA ASP A 36 -0.12 0.62 11.31
C ASP A 36 -1.32 -0.21 10.80
N GLY A 37 -1.36 -0.58 9.52
CA GLY A 37 -2.40 -1.41 8.91
C GLY A 37 -2.77 -0.97 7.50
N ASP A 38 -3.55 -1.78 6.80
CA ASP A 38 -4.10 -1.44 5.49
C ASP A 38 -4.87 -0.12 5.57
N ILE A 39 -4.76 0.69 4.51
CA ILE A 39 -5.44 1.99 4.45
C ILE A 39 -6.47 1.96 3.33
N THR A 40 -7.72 2.26 3.65
CA THR A 40 -8.78 2.47 2.67
C THR A 40 -9.24 3.93 2.71
N ILE A 41 -9.20 4.60 1.56
CA ILE A 41 -9.58 6.00 1.41
C ILE A 41 -10.81 6.05 0.51
N LYS A 42 -11.90 6.64 0.99
CA LYS A 42 -13.12 6.84 0.23
C LYS A 42 -13.37 8.32 0.00
N GLY A 43 -13.55 8.71 -1.26
CA GLY A 43 -14.01 10.05 -1.59
C GLY A 43 -15.45 10.27 -1.12
N ALA A 44 -15.72 11.45 -0.61
CA ALA A 44 -17.06 11.89 -0.22
C ALA A 44 -17.19 13.41 -0.41
N SER A 45 -18.43 13.91 -0.36
CA SER A 45 -18.70 15.35 -0.42
C SER A 45 -19.87 15.73 0.47
N ASP A 46 -19.83 16.94 1.01
CA ASP A 46 -20.92 17.58 1.74
C ASP A 46 -21.04 19.06 1.34
N GLU A 47 -21.82 19.83 2.08
CA GLU A 47 -22.01 21.27 1.84
C GLU A 47 -20.70 22.09 1.95
N SER A 48 -19.69 21.54 2.61
CA SER A 48 -18.36 22.17 2.80
C SER A 48 -17.41 21.87 1.65
N GLY A 49 -17.70 20.85 0.82
CA GLY A 49 -16.87 20.44 -0.32
C GLY A 49 -16.52 18.95 -0.28
N ASN A 50 -15.47 18.59 -1.02
CA ASN A 50 -14.96 17.22 -1.04
C ASN A 50 -14.08 16.97 0.19
N TYR A 51 -14.10 15.74 0.69
CA TYR A 51 -13.25 15.25 1.76
C TYR A 51 -13.00 13.74 1.60
N ASN A 52 -12.04 13.22 2.32
CA ASN A 52 -11.79 11.79 2.38
C ASN A 52 -12.34 11.18 3.68
N ASN A 53 -12.92 10.00 3.57
CA ASN A 53 -13.14 9.10 4.70
C ASN A 53 -12.03 8.06 4.69
N VAL A 54 -11.24 7.97 5.75
CA VAL A 54 -10.08 7.08 5.82
C VAL A 54 -10.29 6.04 6.90
N LYS A 55 -10.04 4.79 6.54
CA LYS A 55 -10.01 3.64 7.45
C LYS A 55 -8.60 3.07 7.49
N GLN A 56 -8.10 2.75 8.67
CA GLN A 56 -6.81 2.10 8.86
C GLN A 56 -6.94 0.84 9.72
N GLY A 57 -6.55 -0.31 9.16
CA GLY A 57 -6.71 -1.63 9.78
C GLY A 57 -8.17 -1.92 10.13
N GLU A 58 -8.41 -2.40 11.33
CA GLU A 58 -9.75 -2.76 11.82
C GLU A 58 -10.55 -1.59 12.40
N LYS A 59 -10.04 -0.34 12.31
CA LYS A 59 -10.75 0.84 12.82
C LYS A 59 -11.93 1.21 11.92
N ASP A 60 -12.87 1.98 12.46
CA ASP A 60 -13.95 2.58 11.67
C ASP A 60 -13.42 3.67 10.72
N PHE A 61 -14.21 4.01 9.69
CA PHE A 61 -13.91 5.15 8.84
C PHE A 61 -13.96 6.45 9.63
N GLU A 62 -12.97 7.29 9.40
CA GLU A 62 -12.83 8.60 10.02
C GLU A 62 -12.80 9.68 8.93
N LYS A 63 -13.59 10.75 9.11
CA LYS A 63 -13.57 11.90 8.21
C LYS A 63 -12.23 12.64 8.31
N ASP A 64 -11.56 12.80 7.19
CA ASP A 64 -10.35 13.61 7.05
C ASP A 64 -10.71 14.88 6.26
N GLU A 65 -10.84 16.00 6.97
CA GLU A 65 -11.26 17.29 6.40
C GLU A 65 -10.08 18.10 5.82
N GLY A 66 -8.86 17.60 6.02
CA GLY A 66 -7.63 18.23 5.56
C GLY A 66 -7.02 17.49 4.38
N GLU A 67 -5.75 17.75 4.18
CA GLU A 67 -4.93 16.98 3.27
C GLU A 67 -4.68 15.58 3.86
N THR A 68 -5.01 14.54 3.11
CA THR A 68 -4.77 13.14 3.51
C THR A 68 -3.37 12.74 3.05
N VAL A 69 -2.45 12.57 4.00
CA VAL A 69 -1.06 12.19 3.72
C VAL A 69 -0.82 10.75 4.12
N ILE A 70 -0.31 9.93 3.20
CA ILE A 70 0.06 8.54 3.42
C ILE A 70 1.58 8.43 3.42
N THR A 71 2.14 7.83 4.48
CA THR A 71 3.60 7.72 4.65
C THR A 71 4.02 6.38 5.25
N GLY A 72 5.32 6.15 5.35
CA GLY A 72 5.91 5.01 6.05
C GLY A 72 6.20 3.82 5.17
N GLU A 73 6.57 2.71 5.78
CA GLU A 73 7.04 1.51 5.09
C GLU A 73 6.22 0.29 5.52
N SER A 74 5.86 -0.59 4.57
CA SER A 74 5.19 -1.86 4.85
C SER A 74 5.55 -2.93 3.83
N ASP A 75 5.71 -4.16 4.31
CA ASP A 75 5.86 -5.36 3.48
C ASP A 75 4.59 -6.22 3.44
N LYS A 76 3.48 -5.73 3.99
CA LYS A 76 2.23 -6.52 4.15
C LYS A 76 0.96 -5.71 3.96
N ASN A 77 0.96 -4.43 4.31
CA ASN A 77 -0.20 -3.56 4.25
C ASN A 77 -0.25 -2.85 2.90
N THR A 78 -1.45 -2.57 2.43
CA THR A 78 -1.75 -2.00 1.12
C THR A 78 -2.64 -0.76 1.24
N VAL A 79 -2.71 0.03 0.17
CA VAL A 79 -3.59 1.20 0.10
C VAL A 79 -4.68 0.95 -0.94
N THR A 80 -5.94 1.19 -0.57
CA THR A 80 -7.08 1.20 -1.49
C THR A 80 -7.64 2.62 -1.59
N ILE A 81 -7.68 3.17 -2.79
CA ILE A 81 -8.30 4.44 -3.13
C ILE A 81 -9.64 4.13 -3.81
N ASP A 82 -10.74 4.36 -3.10
CA ASP A 82 -12.10 4.08 -3.54
C ASP A 82 -12.82 5.39 -3.90
N THR A 83 -12.99 5.61 -5.19
CA THR A 83 -13.64 6.79 -5.75
C THR A 83 -15.11 6.54 -6.10
N SER A 84 -15.75 5.50 -5.56
CA SER A 84 -17.14 5.15 -5.90
C SER A 84 -18.15 6.23 -5.48
N GLU A 85 -17.88 6.98 -4.41
CA GLU A 85 -18.79 7.98 -3.86
C GLU A 85 -18.35 9.43 -4.11
N GLY A 86 -17.12 9.64 -4.61
CA GLY A 86 -16.56 10.97 -4.86
C GLY A 86 -15.08 10.95 -5.26
N ASN A 87 -14.58 12.10 -5.64
CA ASN A 87 -13.16 12.28 -5.96
C ASN A 87 -12.30 12.07 -4.71
N VAL A 88 -11.10 11.53 -4.91
CA VAL A 88 -10.10 11.35 -3.86
C VAL A 88 -8.84 12.14 -4.21
N ASP A 89 -8.37 12.96 -3.29
CA ASP A 89 -7.09 13.65 -3.35
C ASP A 89 -6.23 13.19 -2.18
N VAL A 90 -5.01 12.67 -2.45
CA VAL A 90 -4.08 12.19 -1.43
C VAL A 90 -2.66 12.59 -1.75
N THR A 91 -1.83 12.70 -0.72
CA THR A 91 -0.38 12.90 -0.85
C THR A 91 0.35 11.64 -0.39
N PHE A 92 1.27 11.13 -1.20
CA PHE A 92 2.24 10.11 -0.81
C PHE A 92 3.54 10.81 -0.41
N ASP A 93 3.95 10.63 0.85
CA ASP A 93 5.14 11.25 1.43
C ASP A 93 6.10 10.19 1.95
N ASP A 94 7.19 9.93 1.20
CA ASP A 94 8.17 8.87 1.48
C ASP A 94 7.50 7.49 1.71
N LEU A 95 6.43 7.19 0.95
CA LEU A 95 5.67 5.95 1.07
C LEU A 95 6.40 4.79 0.40
N LYS A 96 6.62 3.69 1.15
CA LYS A 96 7.23 2.47 0.62
C LYS A 96 6.38 1.25 0.93
N ILE A 97 5.89 0.59 -0.11
CA ILE A 97 5.12 -0.65 0.01
C ILE A 97 5.80 -1.71 -0.85
N ASP A 98 6.21 -2.82 -0.23
CA ASP A 98 6.76 -3.98 -0.93
C ASP A 98 5.99 -5.25 -0.54
N VAL A 99 4.96 -5.57 -1.32
CA VAL A 99 4.17 -6.80 -1.16
C VAL A 99 4.49 -7.85 -2.24
N SER A 100 5.60 -7.69 -2.95
CA SER A 100 6.01 -8.54 -4.06
C SER A 100 6.21 -10.01 -3.67
N GLY A 101 6.53 -10.30 -2.42
CA GLY A 101 6.72 -11.66 -1.89
C GLY A 101 5.48 -12.25 -1.21
N LYS A 102 4.32 -11.59 -1.26
CA LYS A 102 3.09 -12.05 -0.59
C LYS A 102 2.12 -12.62 -1.61
N THR A 103 1.81 -13.88 -1.48
CA THR A 103 0.66 -14.53 -2.10
C THR A 103 -0.55 -14.39 -1.20
N GLU A 104 -1.73 -14.12 -1.74
CA GLU A 104 -2.96 -14.24 -0.98
C GLU A 104 -3.15 -15.72 -0.62
N VAL A 105 -3.05 -16.07 0.65
CA VAL A 105 -3.49 -17.38 1.11
C VAL A 105 -5.01 -17.37 1.14
N ASP A 106 -5.64 -18.08 0.21
CA ASP A 106 -7.03 -18.43 0.37
C ASP A 106 -7.17 -19.18 1.71
N GLY A 107 -8.28 -19.05 2.40
CA GLY A 107 -8.50 -19.62 3.74
C GLY A 107 -8.41 -21.16 3.83
N SER A 108 -7.79 -21.85 2.86
CA SER A 108 -7.63 -23.31 2.82
C SER A 108 -6.31 -23.81 3.40
N GLY A 109 -5.42 -22.94 3.84
CA GLY A 109 -4.30 -23.30 4.73
C GLY A 109 -3.24 -24.24 4.16
N LYS A 110 -2.93 -24.17 2.87
CA LYS A 110 -1.76 -24.84 2.30
C LYS A 110 -0.65 -23.84 2.02
N THR A 111 0.26 -23.76 2.96
CA THR A 111 1.59 -23.17 2.76
C THR A 111 2.43 -24.19 1.99
N GLU A 112 2.72 -23.94 0.72
CA GLU A 112 3.80 -24.67 0.06
C GLU A 112 5.08 -23.85 0.18
N GLY A 113 5.94 -24.38 1.04
CA GLY A 113 7.24 -23.79 1.36
C GLY A 113 8.19 -23.83 0.18
N ASN A 114 9.03 -22.83 0.12
CA ASN A 114 10.27 -22.77 -0.61
C ASN A 114 11.01 -24.11 -0.64
N ILE A 115 11.08 -24.77 -1.78
CA ILE A 115 11.94 -25.92 -1.98
C ILE A 115 13.17 -25.48 -2.75
N SER A 116 14.21 -25.13 -2.00
CA SER A 116 15.57 -25.23 -2.49
C SER A 116 16.05 -26.62 -2.08
N ASP A 117 16.10 -27.57 -2.98
CA ASP A 117 17.12 -28.63 -2.91
C ASP A 117 17.38 -29.23 -4.29
N GLU A 118 18.66 -29.20 -4.65
CA GLU A 118 19.20 -29.84 -5.83
C GLU A 118 19.30 -31.35 -5.55
N THR A 119 18.68 -32.16 -6.39
CA THR A 119 19.17 -33.54 -6.61
C THR A 119 18.88 -33.98 -8.04
N GLU A 120 19.97 -34.22 -8.76
CA GLU A 120 19.98 -34.86 -10.06
C GLU A 120 19.45 -36.30 -9.93
N GLY A 121 18.53 -36.68 -10.81
CA GLY A 121 18.05 -38.07 -10.92
C GLY A 121 17.33 -38.28 -12.26
N ASP A 122 18.08 -38.78 -13.21
CA ASP A 122 17.68 -39.32 -14.50
C ASP A 122 16.59 -40.39 -14.35
N VAL A 123 15.41 -40.20 -14.97
CA VAL A 123 14.57 -41.30 -15.48
C VAL A 123 13.72 -40.82 -16.66
N SER A 124 14.00 -41.36 -17.80
CA SER A 124 13.17 -41.38 -19.00
C SER A 124 11.86 -42.16 -18.73
N ASP A 125 10.70 -41.58 -19.01
CA ASP A 125 9.57 -42.26 -19.59
C ASP A 125 8.61 -41.29 -20.31
N GLU A 126 8.37 -41.58 -21.59
CA GLU A 126 7.48 -40.81 -22.46
C GLU A 126 6.03 -41.17 -22.12
N THR A 127 5.26 -40.19 -21.62
CA THR A 127 3.81 -40.18 -21.78
C THR A 127 3.38 -38.77 -22.17
N GLU A 128 2.99 -38.64 -23.44
CA GLU A 128 2.26 -37.46 -23.92
C GLU A 128 0.92 -37.38 -23.17
N GLY A 129 0.89 -36.58 -22.10
CA GLY A 129 -0.30 -36.14 -21.44
C GLY A 129 -0.49 -34.66 -21.74
N ASP A 130 -1.56 -34.34 -22.45
CA ASP A 130 -2.07 -32.99 -22.59
C ASP A 130 -2.29 -32.37 -21.18
N VAL A 131 -1.28 -31.69 -20.67
CA VAL A 131 -1.37 -30.88 -19.48
C VAL A 131 -1.70 -29.45 -19.94
N SER A 132 -2.96 -29.24 -20.31
CA SER A 132 -3.57 -27.94 -20.14
C SER A 132 -3.72 -27.71 -18.64
N GLY A 133 -2.60 -27.57 -17.96
CA GLY A 133 -2.50 -27.19 -16.57
C GLY A 133 -2.63 -25.67 -16.51
N ASP A 134 -3.86 -25.19 -16.57
CA ASP A 134 -4.23 -23.90 -16.01
C ASP A 134 -4.15 -24.06 -14.47
N SER A 135 -2.93 -24.03 -13.96
CA SER A 135 -2.72 -23.86 -12.53
C SER A 135 -3.20 -22.45 -12.21
N PRO A 136 -4.13 -22.28 -11.28
CA PRO A 136 -4.53 -20.93 -10.86
C PRO A 136 -3.25 -20.17 -10.52
N VAL A 137 -3.00 -19.09 -11.27
CA VAL A 137 -1.88 -18.21 -10.97
C VAL A 137 -2.16 -17.64 -9.60
N ASP A 138 -1.28 -17.92 -8.66
CA ASP A 138 -1.41 -17.41 -7.30
C ASP A 138 -1.26 -15.88 -7.38
N ALA A 139 -2.40 -15.19 -7.41
CA ALA A 139 -2.44 -13.74 -7.56
C ALA A 139 -1.90 -13.10 -6.28
N GLY A 140 -0.87 -12.28 -6.43
CA GLY A 140 -0.34 -11.49 -5.32
C GLY A 140 -1.27 -10.33 -4.94
N LYS A 141 -0.78 -9.43 -4.07
CA LYS A 141 -1.48 -8.18 -3.72
C LYS A 141 -0.94 -7.01 -4.53
N ALA A 142 -1.82 -6.07 -4.89
CA ALA A 142 -1.39 -4.75 -5.35
C ALA A 142 -0.93 -3.89 -4.17
N ALA A 143 0.16 -3.15 -4.33
CA ALA A 143 0.62 -2.21 -3.30
C ALA A 143 -0.37 -1.06 -3.11
N VAL A 144 -0.87 -0.52 -4.23
CA VAL A 144 -1.93 0.50 -4.26
C VAL A 144 -2.96 0.13 -5.31
N THR A 145 -4.25 0.11 -4.93
CA THR A 145 -5.37 -0.11 -5.85
C THR A 145 -6.23 1.14 -5.92
N VAL A 146 -6.60 1.56 -7.14
CA VAL A 146 -7.55 2.65 -7.41
C VAL A 146 -8.79 2.07 -8.08
N GLN A 147 -9.95 2.25 -7.46
CA GLN A 147 -11.24 1.75 -7.93
C GLN A 147 -12.32 2.83 -7.89
N GLY A 148 -13.44 2.58 -8.58
CA GLY A 148 -14.59 3.50 -8.61
C GLY A 148 -14.59 4.44 -9.82
N ASP A 149 -15.65 5.24 -9.96
CA ASP A 149 -16.00 5.96 -11.18
C ASP A 149 -15.65 7.45 -11.17
N HIS A 150 -15.20 7.98 -10.03
CA HIS A 150 -14.76 9.37 -9.92
C HIS A 150 -13.24 9.48 -10.05
N ASP A 151 -12.74 10.70 -10.07
CA ASP A 151 -11.31 10.97 -10.27
C ASP A 151 -10.50 10.74 -8.98
N ALA A 152 -9.27 10.26 -9.15
CA ALA A 152 -8.26 10.19 -8.11
C ALA A 152 -7.06 11.08 -8.48
N ALA A 153 -6.56 11.85 -7.53
CA ALA A 153 -5.31 12.60 -7.66
C ALA A 153 -4.34 12.20 -6.55
N ILE A 154 -3.12 11.90 -6.93
CA ILE A 154 -2.01 11.56 -6.04
C ILE A 154 -0.93 12.62 -6.21
N GLU A 155 -0.71 13.41 -5.17
CA GLU A 155 0.44 14.31 -5.05
C GLU A 155 1.62 13.52 -4.51
N LEU A 156 2.83 13.81 -5.00
CA LEU A 156 4.04 13.11 -4.59
C LEU A 156 4.95 14.03 -3.78
N ASP A 157 5.27 13.63 -2.56
CA ASP A 157 6.31 14.22 -1.72
C ASP A 157 7.38 13.17 -1.43
N GLY A 158 8.65 13.55 -1.45
CA GLY A 158 9.76 12.63 -1.16
C GLY A 158 9.92 11.50 -2.19
N ALA A 159 10.43 10.36 -1.75
CA ALA A 159 10.73 9.22 -2.60
C ALA A 159 9.75 8.06 -2.32
N ASN A 160 8.81 7.84 -3.22
CA ASN A 160 7.78 6.82 -3.08
C ASN A 160 8.14 5.56 -3.89
N GLU A 161 7.99 4.38 -3.28
CA GLU A 161 8.27 3.09 -3.89
C GLU A 161 7.09 2.14 -3.68
N LEU A 162 6.56 1.57 -4.78
CA LEU A 162 5.45 0.63 -4.78
C LEU A 162 5.88 -0.64 -5.50
N LYS A 163 5.84 -1.80 -4.82
CA LYS A 163 6.11 -3.11 -5.42
C LYS A 163 4.98 -4.06 -5.10
N SER A 164 4.39 -4.60 -6.14
CA SER A 164 3.23 -5.49 -6.06
C SER A 164 3.58 -6.95 -6.27
N GLY A 165 2.72 -7.84 -5.80
CA GLY A 165 2.81 -9.27 -6.06
C GLY A 165 2.38 -9.64 -7.47
N SER A 166 2.52 -10.93 -7.83
CA SER A 166 2.22 -11.47 -9.16
C SER A 166 0.85 -11.02 -9.65
N CYS A 167 0.75 -10.78 -10.94
CA CYS A 167 -0.46 -10.41 -11.66
C CYS A 167 -1.02 -9.00 -11.36
N ASN A 168 -0.40 -8.25 -10.45
CA ASN A 168 -0.85 -6.91 -10.07
C ASN A 168 0.11 -5.83 -10.54
N ALA A 169 -0.44 -4.65 -10.84
CA ALA A 169 0.37 -3.48 -11.11
C ALA A 169 0.88 -2.85 -9.81
N GLY A 170 2.04 -2.17 -9.86
CA GLY A 170 2.59 -1.45 -8.71
C GLY A 170 1.64 -0.38 -8.18
N LEU A 171 1.06 0.39 -9.08
CA LEU A 171 -0.13 1.23 -8.87
C LEU A 171 -1.21 0.73 -9.81
N GLU A 172 -2.21 0.05 -9.25
CA GLU A 172 -3.22 -0.66 -10.01
C GLU A 172 -4.48 0.17 -10.19
N LYS A 173 -4.97 0.22 -11.44
CA LYS A 173 -6.26 0.79 -11.81
C LYS A 173 -6.84 -0.01 -12.96
N ASN A 174 -7.79 -0.88 -12.63
CA ASN A 174 -8.43 -1.77 -13.60
C ASN A 174 -9.57 -1.06 -14.34
N GLY A 175 -9.57 -1.14 -15.67
CA GLY A 175 -10.53 -0.42 -16.52
C GLY A 175 -11.98 -0.88 -16.34
N HIS A 176 -12.20 -2.11 -15.89
CA HIS A 176 -13.55 -2.64 -15.59
C HIS A 176 -14.13 -2.13 -14.28
N GLU A 177 -13.28 -1.72 -13.34
CA GLU A 177 -13.66 -1.32 -11.99
C GLU A 177 -13.54 0.17 -11.74
N SER A 178 -13.03 0.93 -12.73
CA SER A 178 -12.70 2.33 -12.51
C SER A 178 -12.68 3.12 -13.82
N SER A 179 -13.74 3.90 -14.07
CA SER A 179 -13.82 4.79 -15.24
C SER A 179 -13.25 6.19 -15.01
N GLY A 180 -13.10 6.62 -13.75
CA GLY A 180 -12.54 7.91 -13.37
C GLY A 180 -11.07 8.09 -13.80
N LYS A 181 -10.60 9.33 -13.85
CA LYS A 181 -9.22 9.65 -14.22
C LYS A 181 -8.29 9.49 -13.02
N LEU A 182 -7.14 8.85 -13.21
CA LEU A 182 -6.03 8.89 -12.26
C LEU A 182 -5.04 9.98 -12.69
N THR A 183 -4.73 10.89 -11.78
CA THR A 183 -3.70 11.92 -11.96
C THR A 183 -2.61 11.73 -10.93
N ILE A 184 -1.37 11.59 -11.37
CA ILE A 184 -0.18 11.60 -10.51
C ILE A 184 0.55 12.89 -10.80
N LYS A 185 0.89 13.66 -9.78
CA LYS A 185 1.45 14.99 -9.90
C LYS A 185 2.51 15.27 -8.84
N ASP A 186 3.36 16.26 -9.08
CA ASP A 186 4.39 16.82 -8.22
C ASP A 186 4.35 18.33 -8.47
N ASP A 187 3.26 18.97 -8.02
CA ASP A 187 2.98 20.38 -8.32
C ASP A 187 2.99 21.30 -7.09
N ASN A 188 3.28 20.74 -5.90
CA ASN A 188 3.53 21.52 -4.70
C ASN A 188 5.02 21.94 -4.58
N ASP A 189 5.39 22.59 -3.46
CA ASP A 189 6.77 23.07 -3.22
C ASP A 189 7.73 21.94 -2.76
N THR A 190 7.22 20.74 -2.46
CA THR A 190 7.99 19.58 -2.01
C THR A 190 8.25 18.67 -3.19
N LYS A 191 9.51 18.41 -3.49
CA LYS A 191 9.86 17.56 -4.62
C LYS A 191 9.55 16.09 -4.33
N GLY A 192 8.76 15.48 -5.19
CA GLY A 192 8.37 14.08 -5.11
C GLY A 192 8.87 13.21 -6.27
N SER A 193 8.82 11.92 -6.08
CA SER A 193 9.08 10.91 -7.11
C SER A 193 8.31 9.62 -6.82
N LEU A 194 8.02 8.84 -7.86
CA LEU A 194 7.37 7.55 -7.75
C LEU A 194 8.13 6.49 -8.55
N THR A 195 8.51 5.42 -7.89
CA THR A 195 8.95 4.17 -8.53
C THR A 195 7.85 3.12 -8.29
N ALA A 196 7.26 2.62 -9.36
CA ALA A 196 6.22 1.60 -9.28
C ALA A 196 6.65 0.36 -10.08
N GLU A 197 6.65 -0.79 -9.41
CA GLU A 197 7.04 -2.09 -9.97
C GLU A 197 5.88 -3.07 -9.80
N GLY A 198 5.36 -3.59 -10.92
CA GLY A 198 4.38 -4.66 -10.91
C GLY A 198 5.03 -6.00 -10.60
N GLY A 199 4.26 -6.94 -10.11
CA GLY A 199 4.71 -8.32 -9.96
C GLY A 199 4.89 -9.01 -11.30
N LYS A 200 5.17 -10.32 -11.27
CA LYS A 200 5.25 -11.10 -12.51
C LYS A 200 3.97 -10.90 -13.32
N ASP A 201 4.12 -10.51 -14.58
CA ASP A 201 3.03 -10.22 -15.53
C ASP A 201 2.19 -8.98 -15.19
N GLY A 202 2.57 -8.19 -14.18
CA GLY A 202 1.97 -6.91 -13.83
C GLY A 202 2.70 -5.71 -14.42
N ALA A 203 1.99 -4.60 -14.62
CA ALA A 203 2.57 -3.33 -15.05
C ALA A 203 3.18 -2.55 -13.88
N GLY A 204 4.06 -1.59 -14.13
CA GLY A 204 4.45 -0.63 -13.08
C GLY A 204 3.25 0.21 -12.63
N ILE A 205 2.55 0.83 -13.61
CA ILE A 205 1.29 1.57 -13.40
C ILE A 205 0.31 1.09 -14.47
N GLY A 206 -0.89 0.69 -14.09
CA GLY A 206 -1.90 0.19 -15.04
C GLY A 206 -2.85 -0.82 -14.42
N GLY A 207 -3.40 -1.72 -15.27
CA GLY A 207 -4.23 -2.82 -14.81
C GLY A 207 -3.44 -4.07 -14.42
N GLY A 208 -4.05 -4.95 -13.66
CA GLY A 208 -3.61 -6.33 -13.45
C GLY A 208 -4.02 -7.25 -14.63
N ILE A 209 -3.73 -8.54 -14.53
CA ILE A 209 -4.02 -9.51 -15.64
C ILE A 209 -5.51 -9.65 -15.93
N GLU A 210 -6.39 -9.46 -14.96
CA GLU A 210 -7.84 -9.59 -15.13
C GLU A 210 -8.56 -8.27 -15.43
N SER A 211 -7.84 -7.25 -15.85
CA SER A 211 -8.36 -5.90 -16.06
C SER A 211 -8.96 -5.66 -17.47
#